data_7caf16b699ddf7b9136a0ec325fafc62
#
_entry.id   7caf16b699ddf7b9136a0ec325fafc62
#
_cell.length_a   1.000
_cell.length_b   1.000
_cell.length_c   1.000
_cell.angle_alpha   90.00
_cell.angle_beta   90.00
_cell.angle_gamma   90.00
#
_symmetry.space_group_name_H-M   'P 1'
#
loop_
_entity.id
_entity.type
_entity.pdbx_description
1 polymer ?
#
loop_
_entity_poly.entity_id
_entity_poly.type
_entity_poly.pdbx_seq_one_letter_code
_entity_poly.pdbx_strand_id
1 'polypeptide(L)'
;MVQHSYILTASTGRTRSTLDLATTYSQPDYDNTIPNMDSDRPDFEDMERLIDRLPETETERRLVKHLVIRDPNCGIRDEWVTPEMTFCRRLVSVVLSGVPDASDKTIVRLARDNPNLQGLDLTGCKYVSDVAIVELVSQAPPLQWLQLSGVVLTDPTVSGIAKTFSKLVELELCDEPLLSAVSVRDIWTYSRKLRMLRLARCPLLTDKALPSPIKKGGNPTTGPDKPLPHRPSTWLDGLPPLILRHTAVDLRVLDLSYCTKLTDEGIEGVLVHAPSLHTLSLAGCTNLTDRSVESICKLGVQLGAVTLAHVWQVTDAGIVKLARACLGLKSVDLACTDTQFSGRAVY
;
A
#
# COMPACT_ATOMS: atom_id res chain seq x y z
N MET A 1 26.28 15.68 15.09
CA MET A 1 25.43 14.90 16.02
C MET A 1 25.12 13.60 15.33
N VAL A 2 25.60 12.48 15.84
CA VAL A 2 25.37 11.17 15.23
C VAL A 2 23.93 10.78 15.55
N GLN A 3 23.10 10.59 14.53
CA GLN A 3 21.75 10.04 14.69
C GLN A 3 21.90 8.52 14.87
N HIS A 4 21.42 8.00 15.97
CA HIS A 4 21.43 6.55 16.21
C HIS A 4 20.06 5.99 15.81
N SER A 5 20.06 5.07 14.88
CA SER A 5 18.93 4.22 14.53
C SER A 5 19.24 2.80 15.04
N TYR A 6 18.28 2.05 15.50
CA TYR A 6 18.48 0.70 16.04
C TYR A 6 17.66 -0.30 15.25
N ILE A 7 18.31 -1.35 14.76
CA ILE A 7 17.67 -2.52 14.14
C ILE A 7 17.85 -3.69 15.10
N LEU A 8 16.76 -4.33 15.44
CA LEU A 8 16.75 -5.61 16.10
C LEU A 8 16.56 -6.71 15.05
N THR A 9 17.67 -7.33 14.70
CA THR A 9 17.64 -8.69 14.15
C THR A 9 17.94 -9.63 15.30
N ALA A 10 16.97 -10.40 15.75
CA ALA A 10 17.19 -11.41 16.76
C ALA A 10 18.04 -12.53 16.16
N SER A 11 19.35 -12.47 16.32
CA SER A 11 20.19 -13.63 16.09
C SER A 11 20.12 -14.52 17.34
N THR A 12 19.33 -15.59 17.28
CA THR A 12 19.50 -16.71 18.20
C THR A 12 20.89 -17.29 17.97
N GLY A 13 21.76 -17.07 18.95
CA GLY A 13 23.10 -17.63 18.93
C GLY A 13 23.10 -19.13 18.75
N ARG A 14 23.39 -19.57 17.53
CA ARG A 14 24.05 -20.85 17.21
C ARG A 14 24.79 -20.68 15.89
N THR A 15 26.07 -20.90 16.00
CA THR A 15 27.09 -20.99 14.99
C THR A 15 26.69 -21.76 13.72
N ARG A 16 27.06 -21.14 12.57
CA ARG A 16 27.37 -21.76 11.26
C ARG A 16 26.26 -22.48 10.53
N SER A 17 25.75 -21.84 9.52
CA SER A 17 26.04 -22.16 8.10
C SER A 17 25.15 -21.31 7.22
N THR A 18 25.77 -20.63 6.29
CA THR A 18 25.14 -20.15 5.05
C THR A 18 24.31 -21.29 4.45
N LEU A 19 23.01 -21.13 4.49
CA LEU A 19 22.10 -21.84 3.62
C LEU A 19 20.99 -20.88 3.26
N ASP A 20 21.13 -20.34 2.04
CA ASP A 20 20.05 -19.79 1.26
C ASP A 20 18.86 -20.76 1.30
N LEU A 21 17.82 -20.39 1.99
CA LEU A 21 16.49 -20.91 1.77
C LEU A 21 15.61 -19.75 1.28
N ALA A 22 16.03 -19.19 0.16
CA ALA A 22 15.13 -18.58 -0.79
C ALA A 22 14.35 -19.72 -1.46
N THR A 23 13.25 -20.11 -0.91
CA THR A 23 12.28 -20.91 -1.64
C THR A 23 10.89 -20.47 -1.30
N THR A 24 10.29 -19.87 -2.34
CA THR A 24 8.92 -19.91 -2.76
C THR A 24 7.93 -19.06 -1.96
N TYR A 25 8.11 -17.80 -2.01
CA TYR A 25 7.15 -16.84 -2.56
C TYR A 25 8.00 -15.69 -3.07
N SER A 26 8.37 -15.75 -4.34
CA SER A 26 9.00 -14.64 -5.03
C SER A 26 7.99 -13.49 -5.06
N GLN A 27 8.10 -12.57 -4.11
CA GLN A 27 7.76 -11.20 -4.43
C GLN A 27 8.59 -10.87 -5.66
N PRO A 28 8.01 -10.35 -6.73
CA PRO A 28 8.82 -9.82 -7.79
C PRO A 28 9.77 -8.80 -7.16
N ASP A 29 11.06 -8.97 -7.40
CA ASP A 29 12.06 -7.97 -7.10
C ASP A 29 11.62 -6.69 -7.82
N TYR A 30 10.90 -5.85 -7.12
CA TYR A 30 10.70 -4.48 -7.54
C TYR A 30 12.06 -3.82 -7.35
N ASP A 31 12.83 -3.86 -8.43
CA ASP A 31 14.03 -3.05 -8.55
C ASP A 31 13.67 -1.62 -8.14
N ASN A 32 14.22 -1.18 -7.02
CA ASN A 32 13.99 0.12 -6.38
C ASN A 32 14.59 1.26 -7.21
N THR A 33 14.43 1.24 -8.53
CA THR A 33 14.72 2.37 -9.39
C THR A 33 13.52 3.32 -9.52
N ILE A 34 12.80 3.54 -8.41
CA ILE A 34 12.04 4.77 -8.24
C ILE A 34 13.08 5.87 -8.04
N PRO A 35 13.09 6.94 -8.84
CA PRO A 35 14.03 8.02 -8.61
C PRO A 35 13.89 8.48 -7.18
N ASN A 36 15.02 8.55 -6.49
CA ASN A 36 15.20 8.93 -5.10
C ASN A 36 14.20 10.04 -4.72
N MET A 37 13.07 9.65 -4.13
CA MET A 37 12.01 10.57 -3.74
C MET A 37 12.06 10.89 -2.25
N ASP A 38 13.09 10.37 -1.55
CA ASP A 38 13.14 10.45 -0.11
C ASP A 38 14.49 10.84 0.43
N SER A 39 14.65 12.13 0.68
CA SER A 39 15.69 12.60 1.61
C SER A 39 15.35 12.32 3.08
N ASP A 40 14.13 11.88 3.40
CA ASP A 40 13.65 11.69 4.78
C ASP A 40 13.34 10.23 5.15
N ARG A 41 13.35 9.30 4.20
CA ARG A 41 13.29 7.87 4.51
C ARG A 41 14.71 7.43 4.85
N PRO A 42 14.98 6.81 6.02
CA PRO A 42 16.31 6.29 6.30
C PRO A 42 16.62 5.25 5.20
N ASP A 43 17.68 5.50 4.42
CA ASP A 43 18.20 4.54 3.47
C ASP A 43 18.51 3.25 4.21
N PHE A 44 17.91 2.14 3.79
CA PHE A 44 18.10 0.86 4.45
C PHE A 44 19.58 0.40 4.40
N GLU A 45 20.37 0.92 3.47
CA GLU A 45 21.82 0.68 3.41
C GLU A 45 22.60 1.38 4.53
N ASP A 46 22.14 2.55 5.01
CA ASP A 46 22.72 3.20 6.20
C ASP A 46 22.30 2.50 7.50
N MET A 47 21.31 1.64 7.46
CA MET A 47 20.82 0.89 8.61
C MET A 47 21.65 -0.36 8.93
N GLU A 48 22.51 -0.86 8.04
CA GLU A 48 23.44 -1.96 8.32
C GLU A 48 24.53 -1.61 9.35
N ARG A 49 24.69 -0.33 9.70
CA ARG A 49 25.61 0.12 10.76
C ARG A 49 24.97 0.16 12.15
N LEU A 50 23.80 -0.38 12.29
CA LEU A 50 23.01 -0.26 13.50
C LEU A 50 23.25 -1.42 14.45
N ILE A 51 23.27 -1.09 15.73
CA ILE A 51 23.59 -1.97 16.84
C ILE A 51 22.53 -3.08 16.93
N ASP A 52 22.93 -4.33 16.81
CA ASP A 52 22.07 -5.53 16.94
C ASP A 52 21.48 -5.73 18.36
N ARG A 53 21.22 -4.68 19.07
CA ARG A 53 20.71 -4.76 20.44
C ARG A 53 19.72 -3.64 20.73
N LEU A 54 18.78 -3.91 21.63
CA LEU A 54 17.93 -2.86 22.20
C LEU A 54 18.76 -1.83 22.97
N PRO A 55 18.33 -0.56 22.99
CA PRO A 55 19.00 0.46 23.77
C PRO A 55 18.92 0.10 25.27
N GLU A 56 20.07 -0.13 25.88
CA GLU A 56 20.17 -0.56 27.29
C GLU A 56 20.12 0.61 28.26
N THR A 57 20.71 1.73 27.86
CA THR A 57 20.80 2.91 28.74
C THR A 57 19.69 3.91 28.46
N GLU A 58 19.31 4.67 29.49
CA GLU A 58 18.31 5.74 29.32
C GLU A 58 18.78 6.82 28.33
N THR A 59 20.07 7.07 28.26
CA THR A 59 20.65 8.02 27.30
C THR A 59 20.47 7.52 25.87
N GLU A 60 20.74 6.25 25.60
CA GLU A 60 20.50 5.63 24.29
C GLU A 60 19.02 5.70 23.92
N ARG A 61 18.13 5.31 24.84
CA ARG A 61 16.67 5.34 24.63
C ARG A 61 16.13 6.73 24.28
N ARG A 62 16.71 7.78 24.86
CA ARG A 62 16.35 9.17 24.52
C ARG A 62 16.83 9.62 23.16
N LEU A 63 17.84 8.96 22.58
CA LEU A 63 18.40 9.30 21.28
C LEU A 63 17.77 8.52 20.14
N VAL A 64 17.07 7.43 20.42
CA VAL A 64 16.42 6.60 19.39
C VAL A 64 15.31 7.38 18.69
N LYS A 65 15.43 7.51 17.37
CA LYS A 65 14.41 8.12 16.50
C LYS A 65 13.72 7.09 15.62
N HIS A 66 14.43 6.04 15.23
CA HIS A 66 13.93 5.01 14.33
C HIS A 66 14.09 3.65 15.00
N LEU A 67 13.01 2.91 15.10
CA LEU A 67 13.00 1.55 15.65
C LEU A 67 12.50 0.60 14.56
N VAL A 68 13.31 -0.41 14.25
CA VAL A 68 12.97 -1.43 13.25
C VAL A 68 13.11 -2.81 13.86
N ILE A 69 12.03 -3.57 13.88
CA ILE A 69 11.99 -4.95 14.33
C ILE A 69 11.33 -5.76 13.20
N ARG A 70 12.08 -6.66 12.58
CA ARG A 70 11.65 -7.43 11.39
C ARG A 70 11.91 -8.91 11.53
N ASP A 71 11.58 -9.51 12.62
CA ASP A 71 11.76 -10.95 12.72
C ASP A 71 10.48 -11.61 13.26
N PRO A 72 9.75 -12.37 12.43
CA PRO A 72 8.56 -13.10 12.88
C PRO A 72 8.89 -14.17 13.93
N ASN A 73 10.16 -14.54 14.07
CA ASN A 73 10.62 -15.54 15.03
C ASN A 73 11.44 -14.93 16.17
N CYS A 74 11.47 -13.60 16.29
CA CYS A 74 12.30 -12.93 17.28
C CYS A 74 11.94 -13.27 18.74
N GLY A 75 10.82 -13.96 18.97
CA GLY A 75 10.34 -14.30 20.30
C GLY A 75 10.11 -13.08 21.19
N ILE A 76 10.07 -11.89 20.60
CA ILE A 76 9.80 -10.65 21.31
C ILE A 76 8.33 -10.69 21.72
N ARG A 77 8.11 -10.84 23.01
CA ARG A 77 6.79 -10.77 23.61
C ARG A 77 6.41 -9.32 23.86
N ASP A 78 5.12 -9.03 23.82
CA ASP A 78 4.57 -7.73 24.15
C ASP A 78 5.09 -7.20 25.51
N GLU A 79 5.33 -8.10 26.44
CA GLU A 79 5.92 -7.82 27.75
C GLU A 79 7.34 -7.20 27.68
N TRP A 80 8.09 -7.46 26.60
CA TRP A 80 9.46 -6.95 26.42
C TRP A 80 9.50 -5.71 25.53
N VAL A 81 8.68 -5.69 24.46
CA VAL A 81 8.62 -4.55 23.53
C VAL A 81 8.01 -3.34 24.23
N THR A 82 6.93 -3.55 24.99
CA THR A 82 6.22 -2.46 25.65
C THR A 82 7.07 -1.69 26.67
N PRO A 83 7.85 -2.32 27.60
CA PRO A 83 8.71 -1.56 28.50
C PRO A 83 9.81 -0.79 27.78
N GLU A 84 10.49 -1.44 26.82
CA GLU A 84 11.61 -0.82 26.11
C GLU A 84 11.16 0.34 25.23
N MET A 85 10.04 0.20 24.53
CA MET A 85 9.45 1.27 23.74
C MET A 85 8.95 2.43 24.59
N THR A 86 8.51 2.16 25.82
CA THR A 86 8.04 3.20 26.75
C THR A 86 9.10 4.24 27.05
N PHE A 87 10.35 3.88 27.02
CA PHE A 87 11.47 4.79 27.30
C PHE A 87 11.91 5.57 26.05
N CYS A 88 11.53 5.15 24.85
CA CYS A 88 11.85 5.81 23.58
C CYS A 88 10.76 6.86 23.26
N ARG A 89 10.88 8.07 23.78
CA ARG A 89 9.87 9.14 23.66
C ARG A 89 10.11 10.09 22.47
N ARG A 90 11.03 9.77 21.59
CA ARG A 90 11.41 10.62 20.44
C ARG A 90 11.37 9.85 19.13
N LEU A 91 10.60 8.77 19.09
CA LEU A 91 10.47 7.97 17.89
C LEU A 91 9.80 8.80 16.78
N VAL A 92 10.44 8.80 15.64
CA VAL A 92 9.96 9.38 14.39
C VAL A 92 9.36 8.30 13.51
N SER A 93 9.97 7.10 13.50
CA SER A 93 9.42 5.96 12.79
C SER A 93 9.57 4.66 13.57
N VAL A 94 8.60 3.78 13.36
CA VAL A 94 8.56 2.45 13.97
C VAL A 94 8.13 1.42 12.93
N VAL A 95 8.91 0.37 12.79
CA VAL A 95 8.63 -0.80 11.95
C VAL A 95 8.58 -2.02 12.86
N LEU A 96 7.40 -2.64 12.93
CA LEU A 96 7.14 -3.88 13.67
C LEU A 96 6.66 -4.99 12.73
N SER A 97 7.09 -4.95 11.48
CA SER A 97 6.63 -5.86 10.45
C SER A 97 6.85 -7.32 10.82
N GLY A 98 5.76 -8.09 10.86
CA GLY A 98 5.81 -9.52 11.17
C GLY A 98 6.07 -9.85 12.65
N VAL A 99 6.09 -8.87 13.56
CA VAL A 99 6.20 -9.14 15.01
C VAL A 99 4.89 -9.72 15.52
N PRO A 100 4.84 -11.04 15.83
CA PRO A 100 3.57 -11.69 16.08
C PRO A 100 2.91 -11.24 17.38
N ASP A 101 3.70 -10.81 18.36
CA ASP A 101 3.21 -10.48 19.70
C ASP A 101 2.97 -8.98 19.92
N ALA A 102 3.19 -8.14 18.89
CA ALA A 102 2.81 -6.73 18.98
C ALA A 102 1.29 -6.63 19.15
N SER A 103 0.84 -6.03 20.23
CA SER A 103 -0.57 -5.95 20.60
C SER A 103 -1.09 -4.51 20.58
N ASP A 104 -2.41 -4.37 20.76
CA ASP A 104 -3.07 -3.08 20.91
C ASP A 104 -2.42 -2.21 21.99
N LYS A 105 -2.00 -2.80 23.10
CA LYS A 105 -1.34 -2.06 24.21
C LYS A 105 -0.07 -1.38 23.74
N THR A 106 0.75 -2.10 22.96
CA THR A 106 1.99 -1.58 22.40
C THR A 106 1.71 -0.38 21.52
N ILE A 107 0.74 -0.48 20.61
CA ILE A 107 0.42 0.58 19.64
C ILE A 107 -0.20 1.80 20.33
N VAL A 108 -1.14 1.60 21.25
CA VAL A 108 -1.75 2.69 22.01
C VAL A 108 -0.69 3.47 22.81
N ARG A 109 0.24 2.75 23.42
CA ARG A 109 1.31 3.36 24.19
C ARG A 109 2.30 4.10 23.30
N LEU A 110 2.69 3.48 22.18
CA LEU A 110 3.53 4.09 21.16
C LEU A 110 2.96 5.43 20.69
N ALA A 111 1.69 5.45 20.31
CA ALA A 111 1.01 6.65 19.84
C ALA A 111 0.99 7.76 20.87
N ARG A 112 0.70 7.41 22.12
CA ARG A 112 0.63 8.35 23.25
C ARG A 112 2.00 8.95 23.61
N ASP A 113 3.03 8.10 23.64
CA ASP A 113 4.36 8.51 24.09
C ASP A 113 5.19 9.20 23.01
N ASN A 114 4.78 9.10 21.72
CA ASN A 114 5.50 9.64 20.56
C ASN A 114 4.60 10.53 19.67
N PRO A 115 4.24 11.73 20.11
CA PRO A 115 3.33 12.63 19.38
C PRO A 115 3.92 13.14 18.05
N ASN A 116 5.21 12.95 17.81
CA ASN A 116 5.91 13.36 16.57
C ASN A 116 6.14 12.19 15.61
N LEU A 117 5.45 11.07 15.80
CA LEU A 117 5.58 9.90 14.94
C LEU A 117 5.18 10.25 13.50
N GLN A 118 6.07 9.98 12.54
CA GLN A 118 5.88 10.26 11.12
C GLN A 118 5.68 8.98 10.31
N GLY A 119 6.11 7.85 10.83
CA GLY A 119 6.02 6.58 10.13
C GLY A 119 5.73 5.40 11.03
N LEU A 120 4.84 4.51 10.54
CA LEU A 120 4.47 3.30 11.27
C LEU A 120 4.20 2.16 10.28
N ASP A 121 4.86 1.02 10.53
CA ASP A 121 4.63 -0.24 9.83
C ASP A 121 4.24 -1.33 10.84
N LEU A 122 3.03 -1.84 10.69
CA LEU A 122 2.44 -2.92 11.48
C LEU A 122 2.06 -4.11 10.59
N THR A 123 2.64 -4.20 9.40
CA THR A 123 2.36 -5.26 8.45
C THR A 123 2.51 -6.64 9.10
N GLY A 124 1.47 -7.45 9.05
CA GLY A 124 1.47 -8.80 9.60
C GLY A 124 1.39 -8.91 11.12
N CYS A 125 1.15 -7.81 11.84
CA CYS A 125 0.91 -7.83 13.30
C CYS A 125 -0.50 -8.33 13.62
N LYS A 126 -0.65 -9.62 13.80
CA LYS A 126 -1.95 -10.31 13.91
C LYS A 126 -2.79 -9.94 15.17
N TYR A 127 -2.14 -9.46 16.23
CA TYR A 127 -2.79 -9.08 17.49
C TYR A 127 -3.04 -7.57 17.62
N VAL A 128 -2.75 -6.82 16.56
CA VAL A 128 -3.17 -5.43 16.45
C VAL A 128 -4.56 -5.39 15.86
N SER A 129 -5.48 -4.75 16.56
CA SER A 129 -6.87 -4.64 16.16
C SER A 129 -7.24 -3.23 15.69
N ASP A 130 -8.45 -3.12 15.17
CA ASP A 130 -9.09 -1.86 14.80
C ASP A 130 -9.06 -0.83 15.95
N VAL A 131 -9.19 -1.29 17.20
CA VAL A 131 -9.20 -0.43 18.41
C VAL A 131 -7.89 0.33 18.58
N ALA A 132 -6.74 -0.33 18.37
CA ALA A 132 -5.44 0.33 18.47
C ALA A 132 -5.27 1.42 17.43
N ILE A 133 -5.77 1.17 16.21
CA ILE A 133 -5.68 2.14 15.12
C ILE A 133 -6.64 3.31 15.34
N VAL A 134 -7.83 3.08 15.91
CA VAL A 134 -8.74 4.16 16.32
C VAL A 134 -8.06 5.06 17.37
N GLU A 135 -7.36 4.49 18.33
CA GLU A 135 -6.61 5.28 19.32
C GLU A 135 -5.46 6.06 18.67
N LEU A 136 -4.71 5.44 17.75
CA LEU A 136 -3.68 6.13 16.96
C LEU A 136 -4.27 7.33 16.20
N VAL A 137 -5.43 7.16 15.58
CA VAL A 137 -6.16 8.23 14.90
C VAL A 137 -6.55 9.35 15.88
N SER A 138 -6.97 8.99 17.10
CA SER A 138 -7.36 9.96 18.13
C SER A 138 -6.18 10.83 18.62
N GLN A 139 -4.98 10.27 18.67
CA GLN A 139 -3.75 10.99 19.02
C GLN A 139 -3.24 11.87 17.88
N ALA A 140 -3.64 11.59 16.64
CA ALA A 140 -3.35 12.35 15.44
C ALA A 140 -1.86 12.71 15.24
N PRO A 141 -0.90 11.77 15.36
CA PRO A 141 0.50 12.06 15.06
C PRO A 141 0.67 12.50 13.59
N PRO A 142 1.71 13.26 13.24
CA PRO A 142 1.89 13.79 11.89
C PRO A 142 2.41 12.74 10.91
N LEU A 143 1.70 11.61 10.75
CA LEU A 143 2.12 10.51 9.91
C LEU A 143 2.27 10.93 8.45
N GLN A 144 3.37 10.48 7.86
CA GLN A 144 3.68 10.60 6.44
C GLN A 144 3.56 9.26 5.72
N TRP A 145 3.87 8.16 6.40
CA TRP A 145 3.68 6.83 5.86
C TRP A 145 3.09 5.88 6.91
N LEU A 146 2.20 5.00 6.44
CA LEU A 146 1.46 4.07 7.27
C LEU A 146 1.24 2.77 6.51
N GLN A 147 1.73 1.65 7.07
CA GLN A 147 1.59 0.31 6.50
C GLN A 147 0.86 -0.57 7.51
N LEU A 148 -0.30 -1.09 7.13
CA LEU A 148 -1.20 -1.86 7.99
C LEU A 148 -1.64 -3.17 7.31
N SER A 149 -0.89 -3.65 6.32
CA SER A 149 -1.28 -4.85 5.56
C SER A 149 -1.49 -6.07 6.46
N GLY A 150 -2.65 -6.70 6.34
CA GLY A 150 -3.03 -7.84 7.16
C GLY A 150 -3.46 -7.51 8.60
N VAL A 151 -3.68 -6.22 8.89
CA VAL A 151 -4.35 -5.78 10.14
C VAL A 151 -5.82 -5.58 9.80
N VAL A 152 -6.71 -6.43 10.32
CA VAL A 152 -8.13 -6.41 9.98
C VAL A 152 -8.78 -5.10 10.43
N LEU A 153 -9.04 -4.22 9.47
CA LEU A 153 -9.59 -2.88 9.70
C LEU A 153 -11.03 -2.75 9.22
N THR A 154 -11.80 -1.91 9.91
CA THR A 154 -13.16 -1.55 9.50
C THR A 154 -13.18 -0.25 8.68
N ASP A 155 -14.22 -0.05 7.89
CA ASP A 155 -14.39 1.19 7.10
C ASP A 155 -14.35 2.47 7.96
N PRO A 156 -14.97 2.56 9.14
CA PRO A 156 -14.86 3.74 10.00
C PRO A 156 -13.43 4.10 10.37
N THR A 157 -12.60 3.11 10.68
CA THR A 157 -11.20 3.32 11.07
C THR A 157 -10.38 3.84 9.89
N VAL A 158 -10.52 3.24 8.71
CA VAL A 158 -9.82 3.69 7.50
C VAL A 158 -10.31 5.07 7.07
N SER A 159 -11.60 5.37 7.20
CA SER A 159 -12.13 6.72 7.01
C SER A 159 -11.52 7.73 8.00
N GLY A 160 -11.33 7.31 9.24
CA GLY A 160 -10.63 8.09 10.27
C GLY A 160 -9.18 8.41 9.87
N ILE A 161 -8.43 7.40 9.41
CA ILE A 161 -7.06 7.56 8.88
C ILE A 161 -7.04 8.62 7.78
N ALA A 162 -7.90 8.49 6.77
CA ALA A 162 -7.93 9.37 5.62
C ALA A 162 -8.23 10.84 6.00
N LYS A 163 -9.13 11.05 6.97
CA LYS A 163 -9.55 12.39 7.42
C LYS A 163 -8.53 13.06 8.34
N THR A 164 -7.86 12.26 9.18
CA THR A 164 -6.97 12.78 10.23
C THR A 164 -5.56 13.04 9.70
N PHE A 165 -4.99 12.09 8.94
CA PHE A 165 -3.59 12.16 8.55
C PHE A 165 -3.40 12.91 7.22
N SER A 166 -3.61 14.22 7.24
CA SER A 166 -3.53 15.09 6.06
C SER A 166 -2.13 15.20 5.43
N LYS A 167 -1.09 14.74 6.13
CA LYS A 167 0.31 14.72 5.65
C LYS A 167 0.72 13.38 5.06
N LEU A 168 -0.20 12.41 5.00
CA LEU A 168 0.09 11.06 4.53
C LEU A 168 0.52 11.07 3.06
N VAL A 169 1.70 10.50 2.82
CA VAL A 169 2.33 10.35 1.50
C VAL A 169 2.24 8.91 1.02
N GLU A 170 2.35 7.95 1.95
CA GLU A 170 2.28 6.52 1.64
C GLU A 170 1.25 5.85 2.54
N LEU A 171 0.38 5.06 1.90
CA LEU A 171 -0.62 4.26 2.60
C LEU A 171 -0.68 2.86 1.99
N GLU A 172 -0.50 1.86 2.84
CA GLU A 172 -0.61 0.46 2.46
C GLU A 172 -1.64 -0.25 3.34
N LEU A 173 -2.66 -0.83 2.69
CA LEU A 173 -3.79 -1.54 3.28
C LEU A 173 -4.07 -2.80 2.46
N CYS A 174 -3.06 -3.65 2.32
CA CYS A 174 -3.20 -4.91 1.59
C CYS A 174 -3.78 -6.00 2.49
N ASP A 175 -4.42 -7.02 1.91
CA ASP A 175 -5.01 -8.14 2.64
C ASP A 175 -6.13 -7.72 3.60
N GLU A 176 -6.92 -6.69 3.23
CA GLU A 176 -7.99 -6.17 4.07
C GLU A 176 -9.36 -6.75 3.68
N PRO A 177 -9.86 -7.78 4.40
CA PRO A 177 -11.08 -8.48 4.02
C PRO A 177 -12.37 -7.67 4.22
N LEU A 178 -12.35 -6.67 5.10
CA LEU A 178 -13.52 -5.84 5.45
C LEU A 178 -13.54 -4.48 4.74
N LEU A 179 -12.46 -4.12 4.04
CA LEU A 179 -12.33 -2.83 3.38
C LEU A 179 -13.31 -2.73 2.20
N SER A 180 -14.24 -1.80 2.29
CA SER A 180 -15.26 -1.59 1.26
C SER A 180 -15.05 -0.29 0.46
N ALA A 181 -15.97 -0.04 -0.46
CA ALA A 181 -15.96 1.19 -1.24
C ALA A 181 -16.05 2.46 -0.38
N VAL A 182 -16.64 2.41 0.81
CA VAL A 182 -16.91 3.62 1.63
C VAL A 182 -15.64 4.29 2.07
N SER A 183 -14.76 3.55 2.72
CA SER A 183 -13.53 4.08 3.28
C SER A 183 -12.52 4.44 2.19
N VAL A 184 -12.44 3.67 1.11
CA VAL A 184 -11.53 3.97 -0.01
C VAL A 184 -11.93 5.27 -0.72
N ARG A 185 -13.23 5.58 -0.81
CA ARG A 185 -13.72 6.89 -1.31
C ARG A 185 -13.22 8.04 -0.43
N ASP A 186 -13.16 7.85 0.88
CA ASP A 186 -12.61 8.83 1.81
C ASP A 186 -11.10 9.02 1.59
N ILE A 187 -10.35 7.95 1.32
CA ILE A 187 -8.93 8.06 0.93
C ILE A 187 -8.77 8.97 -0.29
N TRP A 188 -9.50 8.70 -1.38
CA TRP A 188 -9.45 9.54 -2.58
C TRP A 188 -9.85 10.99 -2.32
N THR A 189 -10.75 11.23 -1.38
CA THR A 189 -11.30 12.55 -1.10
C THR A 189 -10.37 13.39 -0.23
N TYR A 190 -9.77 12.80 0.81
CA TYR A 190 -9.07 13.53 1.87
C TYR A 190 -7.55 13.40 1.80
N SER A 191 -7.00 12.27 1.36
CA SER A 191 -5.56 12.01 1.36
C SER A 191 -4.89 12.55 0.09
N ARG A 192 -4.87 13.87 -0.08
CA ARG A 192 -4.47 14.55 -1.33
C ARG A 192 -2.97 14.54 -1.61
N LYS A 193 -2.13 14.21 -0.62
CA LYS A 193 -0.67 14.20 -0.73
C LYS A 193 -0.11 12.80 -0.99
N LEU A 194 -0.99 11.82 -1.17
CA LEU A 194 -0.55 10.45 -1.43
C LEU A 194 0.26 10.37 -2.72
N ARG A 195 1.42 9.73 -2.61
CA ARG A 195 2.30 9.33 -3.70
C ARG A 195 2.24 7.83 -3.93
N MET A 196 1.99 7.07 -2.86
CA MET A 196 1.81 5.62 -2.92
C MET A 196 0.52 5.22 -2.23
N LEU A 197 -0.29 4.42 -2.94
CA LEU A 197 -1.49 3.77 -2.41
C LEU A 197 -1.47 2.31 -2.82
N ARG A 198 -1.46 1.41 -1.83
CA ARG A 198 -1.55 -0.03 -2.06
C ARG A 198 -2.78 -0.60 -1.38
N LEU A 199 -3.62 -1.26 -2.15
CA LEU A 199 -4.89 -1.87 -1.74
C LEU A 199 -5.01 -3.30 -2.29
N ALA A 200 -3.88 -4.00 -2.43
CA ALA A 200 -3.86 -5.33 -3.01
C ALA A 200 -4.63 -6.33 -2.14
N ARG A 201 -5.27 -7.31 -2.78
CA ARG A 201 -6.01 -8.40 -2.12
C ARG A 201 -7.13 -7.93 -1.19
N CYS A 202 -7.87 -6.88 -1.62
CA CYS A 202 -9.06 -6.38 -0.93
C CYS A 202 -10.32 -6.86 -1.67
N PRO A 203 -10.94 -7.98 -1.25
CA PRO A 203 -11.95 -8.70 -2.04
C PRO A 203 -13.31 -7.98 -2.15
N LEU A 204 -13.56 -6.99 -1.31
CA LEU A 204 -14.81 -6.22 -1.34
C LEU A 204 -14.74 -4.97 -2.23
N LEU A 205 -13.56 -4.61 -2.73
CA LEU A 205 -13.42 -3.42 -3.57
C LEU A 205 -14.07 -3.63 -4.93
N THR A 206 -14.91 -2.67 -5.29
CA THR A 206 -15.59 -2.57 -6.59
C THR A 206 -15.27 -1.22 -7.21
N ASP A 207 -15.69 -0.98 -8.45
CA ASP A 207 -15.50 0.32 -9.11
C ASP A 207 -16.11 1.49 -8.33
N LYS A 208 -17.10 1.21 -7.46
CA LYS A 208 -17.67 2.22 -6.56
C LYS A 208 -16.66 2.79 -5.54
N ALA A 209 -15.56 2.07 -5.29
CA ALA A 209 -14.46 2.55 -4.44
C ALA A 209 -13.59 3.59 -5.14
N LEU A 210 -13.58 3.61 -6.45
CA LEU A 210 -12.67 4.37 -7.29
C LEU A 210 -13.33 5.63 -7.86
N PRO A 211 -12.55 6.65 -8.26
CA PRO A 211 -13.08 7.82 -8.94
C PRO A 211 -13.80 7.45 -10.24
N SER A 212 -14.89 8.12 -10.51
CA SER A 212 -15.62 7.94 -11.78
C SER A 212 -14.87 8.65 -12.92
N PRO A 213 -14.90 8.11 -14.15
CA PRO A 213 -14.33 8.77 -15.33
C PRO A 213 -15.02 10.09 -15.69
N ILE A 214 -16.17 10.39 -15.09
CA ILE A 214 -16.93 11.60 -15.35
C ILE A 214 -16.26 12.80 -14.66
N LYS A 215 -15.72 13.72 -15.46
CA LYS A 215 -15.26 15.01 -14.94
C LYS A 215 -16.45 15.92 -14.63
N LYS A 216 -16.29 16.79 -13.61
CA LYS A 216 -17.29 17.80 -13.22
C LYS A 216 -17.71 18.62 -14.45
N GLY A 217 -18.97 18.49 -14.89
CA GLY A 217 -19.53 19.18 -16.07
C GLY A 217 -19.94 18.26 -17.22
N GLY A 218 -19.61 16.99 -17.18
CA GLY A 218 -20.19 15.98 -18.06
C GLY A 218 -21.56 15.52 -17.53
N ASN A 219 -22.59 15.56 -18.35
CA ASN A 219 -23.83 14.89 -17.99
C ASN A 219 -23.53 13.41 -17.75
N PRO A 220 -23.98 12.83 -16.63
CA PRO A 220 -23.91 11.39 -16.47
C PRO A 220 -24.71 10.79 -17.62
N THR A 221 -24.04 10.06 -18.51
CA THR A 221 -24.73 9.20 -19.46
C THR A 221 -25.35 8.08 -18.63
N THR A 222 -26.54 8.35 -18.12
CA THR A 222 -27.41 7.34 -17.53
C THR A 222 -27.89 6.44 -18.65
N GLY A 223 -27.02 5.53 -19.06
CA GLY A 223 -27.50 4.28 -19.62
C GLY A 223 -28.20 3.55 -18.47
N PRO A 224 -29.40 3.03 -18.66
CA PRO A 224 -30.01 2.21 -17.64
C PRO A 224 -29.18 0.94 -17.50
N ASP A 225 -28.33 0.86 -16.49
CA ASP A 225 -27.82 -0.40 -15.99
C ASP A 225 -29.03 -1.21 -15.57
N LYS A 226 -29.50 -2.10 -16.46
CA LYS A 226 -30.52 -3.07 -16.10
C LYS A 226 -29.90 -3.95 -15.00
N PRO A 227 -30.45 -3.91 -13.77
CA PRO A 227 -29.98 -4.77 -12.72
C PRO A 227 -30.08 -6.22 -13.20
N LEU A 228 -29.01 -6.97 -13.09
CA LEU A 228 -29.04 -8.41 -13.32
C LEU A 228 -30.10 -9.03 -12.41
N PRO A 229 -31.05 -9.84 -12.93
CA PRO A 229 -32.31 -10.16 -12.25
C PRO A 229 -32.22 -11.03 -11.00
N HIS A 230 -31.03 -11.37 -10.46
CA HIS A 230 -30.91 -12.31 -9.35
C HIS A 230 -29.87 -11.96 -8.27
N ARG A 231 -29.38 -10.73 -8.24
CA ARG A 231 -28.46 -10.32 -7.16
C ARG A 231 -29.16 -9.32 -6.26
N PRO A 232 -29.29 -9.58 -4.93
CA PRO A 232 -29.79 -8.56 -4.03
C PRO A 232 -28.83 -7.37 -4.09
N SER A 233 -29.36 -6.20 -4.47
CA SER A 233 -28.61 -4.95 -4.45
C SER A 233 -28.27 -4.65 -2.99
N THR A 234 -26.99 -4.70 -2.65
CA THR A 234 -26.54 -4.18 -1.37
C THR A 234 -26.58 -2.65 -1.41
N TRP A 235 -26.68 -2.02 -0.25
CA TRP A 235 -26.63 -0.54 -0.18
C TRP A 235 -25.32 0.01 -0.80
N LEU A 236 -24.25 -0.79 -0.83
CA LEU A 236 -22.97 -0.46 -1.48
C LEU A 236 -23.13 -0.35 -3.01
N ASP A 237 -23.95 -1.19 -3.62
CA ASP A 237 -24.24 -1.13 -5.06
C ASP A 237 -25.01 0.14 -5.43
N GLY A 238 -25.76 0.71 -4.47
CA GLY A 238 -26.50 1.96 -4.61
C GLY A 238 -25.66 3.24 -4.43
N LEU A 239 -24.36 3.14 -4.13
CA LEU A 239 -23.51 4.31 -3.98
C LEU A 239 -23.42 5.10 -5.29
N PRO A 240 -23.58 6.45 -5.25
CA PRO A 240 -23.44 7.28 -6.43
C PRO A 240 -21.99 7.27 -6.93
N PRO A 241 -21.72 7.59 -8.20
CA PRO A 241 -20.37 7.72 -8.71
C PRO A 241 -19.51 8.65 -7.85
N LEU A 242 -18.24 8.30 -7.61
CA LEU A 242 -17.31 9.17 -6.88
C LEU A 242 -16.78 10.24 -7.83
N ILE A 243 -17.28 11.45 -7.69
CA ILE A 243 -16.81 12.60 -8.48
C ILE A 243 -15.80 13.37 -7.66
N LEU A 244 -14.53 13.26 -8.02
CA LEU A 244 -13.48 14.03 -7.36
C LEU A 244 -13.48 15.47 -7.83
N ARG A 245 -13.25 16.39 -6.88
CA ARG A 245 -13.11 17.83 -7.17
C ARG A 245 -11.67 18.24 -7.47
N HIS A 246 -10.74 17.31 -7.32
CA HIS A 246 -9.30 17.51 -7.52
C HIS A 246 -8.71 16.33 -8.30
N THR A 247 -7.52 16.55 -8.84
CA THR A 247 -6.73 15.53 -9.51
C THR A 247 -5.63 15.08 -8.55
N ALA A 248 -5.40 13.78 -8.42
CA ALA A 248 -4.34 13.19 -7.60
C ALA A 248 -2.99 13.26 -8.35
N VAL A 249 -2.48 14.48 -8.55
CA VAL A 249 -1.28 14.74 -9.35
C VAL A 249 0.00 14.20 -8.72
N ASP A 250 -0.01 13.99 -7.41
CA ASP A 250 1.15 13.50 -6.67
C ASP A 250 1.22 11.96 -6.65
N LEU A 251 0.14 11.26 -6.99
CA LEU A 251 0.08 9.80 -6.97
C LEU A 251 0.98 9.21 -8.05
N ARG A 252 1.98 8.42 -7.63
CA ARG A 252 2.99 7.78 -8.48
C ARG A 252 2.84 6.27 -8.53
N VAL A 253 2.45 5.67 -7.41
CA VAL A 253 2.34 4.22 -7.25
C VAL A 253 0.93 3.87 -6.83
N LEU A 254 0.28 3.00 -7.61
CA LEU A 254 -1.02 2.43 -7.28
C LEU A 254 -0.98 0.93 -7.46
N ASP A 255 -1.32 0.21 -6.40
CA ASP A 255 -1.44 -1.25 -6.41
C ASP A 255 -2.87 -1.64 -6.04
N LEU A 256 -3.55 -2.27 -6.99
CA LEU A 256 -4.90 -2.83 -6.87
C LEU A 256 -4.91 -4.33 -7.18
N SER A 257 -3.76 -4.99 -7.08
CA SER A 257 -3.60 -6.40 -7.43
C SER A 257 -4.58 -7.27 -6.67
N TYR A 258 -5.13 -8.26 -7.36
CA TYR A 258 -6.10 -9.22 -6.82
C TYR A 258 -7.40 -8.61 -6.26
N CYS A 259 -7.74 -7.39 -6.67
CA CYS A 259 -9.07 -6.81 -6.45
C CYS A 259 -10.01 -7.28 -7.55
N THR A 260 -10.47 -8.52 -7.46
CA THR A 260 -11.14 -9.27 -8.54
C THR A 260 -12.50 -8.72 -8.98
N LYS A 261 -13.09 -7.78 -8.24
CA LYS A 261 -14.37 -7.16 -8.59
C LYS A 261 -14.22 -5.85 -9.38
N LEU A 262 -12.99 -5.38 -9.58
CA LEU A 262 -12.71 -4.19 -10.39
C LEU A 262 -12.91 -4.52 -11.87
N THR A 263 -13.44 -3.54 -12.60
CA THR A 263 -13.65 -3.61 -14.06
C THR A 263 -12.92 -2.48 -14.78
N ASP A 264 -12.99 -2.46 -16.09
CA ASP A 264 -12.38 -1.44 -16.94
C ASP A 264 -12.86 -0.02 -16.58
N GLU A 265 -14.10 0.14 -16.12
CA GLU A 265 -14.66 1.44 -15.73
C GLU A 265 -13.94 2.05 -14.52
N GLY A 266 -13.66 1.23 -13.50
CA GLY A 266 -12.91 1.67 -12.33
C GLY A 266 -11.50 2.12 -12.68
N ILE A 267 -10.80 1.37 -13.52
CA ILE A 267 -9.44 1.72 -13.97
C ILE A 267 -9.45 2.99 -14.81
N GLU A 268 -10.40 3.12 -15.76
CA GLU A 268 -10.53 4.35 -16.55
C GLU A 268 -10.74 5.58 -15.65
N GLY A 269 -11.57 5.46 -14.62
CA GLY A 269 -11.83 6.53 -13.68
C GLY A 269 -10.59 6.95 -12.91
N VAL A 270 -9.81 5.99 -12.40
CA VAL A 270 -8.55 6.26 -11.73
C VAL A 270 -7.58 7.02 -12.63
N LEU A 271 -7.38 6.54 -13.87
CA LEU A 271 -6.41 7.10 -14.79
C LEU A 271 -6.75 8.52 -15.23
N VAL A 272 -8.04 8.87 -15.26
CA VAL A 272 -8.49 10.25 -15.51
C VAL A 272 -8.08 11.19 -14.37
N HIS A 273 -8.07 10.68 -13.13
CA HIS A 273 -7.80 11.49 -11.93
C HIS A 273 -6.36 11.39 -11.41
N ALA A 274 -5.59 10.39 -11.85
CA ALA A 274 -4.19 10.20 -11.45
C ALA A 274 -3.26 10.14 -12.69
N PRO A 275 -3.07 11.24 -13.42
CA PRO A 275 -2.33 11.27 -14.69
C PRO A 275 -0.82 11.12 -14.53
N SER A 276 -0.32 11.19 -13.31
CA SER A 276 1.13 11.14 -13.00
C SER A 276 1.58 9.77 -12.49
N LEU A 277 0.76 8.73 -12.65
CA LEU A 277 1.12 7.38 -12.25
C LEU A 277 2.36 6.91 -13.01
N HIS A 278 3.31 6.38 -12.25
CA HIS A 278 4.55 5.79 -12.74
C HIS A 278 4.53 4.27 -12.62
N THR A 279 3.98 3.75 -11.55
CA THR A 279 3.85 2.32 -11.29
C THR A 279 2.38 1.97 -11.08
N LEU A 280 1.88 1.01 -11.85
CA LEU A 280 0.52 0.51 -11.75
C LEU A 280 0.52 -1.01 -11.70
N SER A 281 0.00 -1.57 -10.60
CA SER A 281 -0.14 -3.02 -10.44
C SER A 281 -1.62 -3.41 -10.43
N LEU A 282 -1.99 -4.29 -11.37
CA LEU A 282 -3.34 -4.81 -11.59
C LEU A 282 -3.34 -6.35 -11.70
N ALA A 283 -2.28 -7.00 -11.19
CA ALA A 283 -2.18 -8.45 -11.23
C ALA A 283 -3.44 -9.12 -10.65
N GLY A 284 -3.94 -10.16 -11.28
CA GLY A 284 -5.08 -10.92 -10.79
C GLY A 284 -6.44 -10.18 -10.81
N CYS A 285 -6.52 -9.01 -11.43
CA CYS A 285 -7.79 -8.32 -11.67
C CYS A 285 -8.49 -8.94 -12.89
N THR A 286 -9.14 -10.06 -12.69
CA THR A 286 -9.62 -10.97 -13.76
C THR A 286 -10.72 -10.40 -14.67
N ASN A 287 -11.38 -9.31 -14.28
CA ASN A 287 -12.43 -8.67 -15.09
C ASN A 287 -11.92 -7.53 -15.99
N LEU A 288 -10.60 -7.30 -16.01
CA LEU A 288 -10.00 -6.28 -16.87
C LEU A 288 -9.76 -6.85 -18.28
N THR A 289 -9.99 -5.99 -19.28
CA THR A 289 -9.85 -6.32 -20.70
C THR A 289 -8.89 -5.36 -21.41
N ASP A 290 -8.73 -5.50 -22.71
CA ASP A 290 -7.99 -4.55 -23.54
C ASP A 290 -8.47 -3.10 -23.40
N ARG A 291 -9.71 -2.86 -22.95
CA ARG A 291 -10.24 -1.52 -22.66
C ARG A 291 -9.49 -0.85 -21.51
N SER A 292 -9.15 -1.60 -20.46
CA SER A 292 -8.25 -1.10 -19.39
C SER A 292 -6.89 -0.73 -19.96
N VAL A 293 -6.32 -1.58 -20.82
CA VAL A 293 -5.02 -1.33 -21.45
C VAL A 293 -5.06 -0.06 -22.31
N GLU A 294 -6.12 0.17 -23.07
CA GLU A 294 -6.32 1.40 -23.84
C GLU A 294 -6.35 2.64 -22.93
N SER A 295 -6.93 2.51 -21.76
CA SER A 295 -6.94 3.60 -20.78
C SER A 295 -5.55 3.83 -20.18
N ILE A 296 -4.80 2.76 -19.89
CA ILE A 296 -3.41 2.82 -19.40
C ILE A 296 -2.50 3.50 -20.45
N CYS A 297 -2.72 3.26 -21.73
CA CYS A 297 -1.98 3.92 -22.81
C CYS A 297 -2.04 5.46 -22.76
N LYS A 298 -3.08 6.03 -22.14
CA LYS A 298 -3.20 7.50 -21.96
C LYS A 298 -2.14 8.09 -21.02
N LEU A 299 -1.50 7.28 -20.18
CA LEU A 299 -0.38 7.71 -19.32
C LEU A 299 0.90 7.98 -20.14
N GLY A 300 1.05 7.33 -21.27
CA GLY A 300 2.17 7.54 -22.21
C GLY A 300 3.52 7.34 -21.53
N VAL A 301 4.41 8.32 -21.69
CA VAL A 301 5.79 8.28 -21.17
C VAL A 301 5.90 8.35 -19.64
N GLN A 302 4.82 8.69 -18.94
CA GLN A 302 4.83 8.78 -17.48
C GLN A 302 4.87 7.39 -16.84
N LEU A 303 4.32 6.37 -17.50
CA LEU A 303 4.27 5.01 -17.00
C LEU A 303 5.62 4.33 -17.15
N GLY A 304 6.25 3.97 -16.02
CA GLY A 304 7.52 3.28 -15.95
C GLY A 304 7.39 1.78 -15.70
N ALA A 305 6.37 1.36 -14.93
CA ALA A 305 6.13 -0.03 -14.63
C ALA A 305 4.64 -0.38 -14.63
N VAL A 306 4.28 -1.53 -15.18
CA VAL A 306 2.93 -2.06 -15.16
C VAL A 306 2.94 -3.57 -14.94
N THR A 307 2.07 -4.06 -14.04
CA THR A 307 1.87 -5.49 -13.80
C THR A 307 0.44 -5.87 -14.18
N LEU A 308 0.31 -6.77 -15.13
CA LEU A 308 -0.94 -7.34 -15.63
C LEU A 308 -0.94 -8.88 -15.51
N ALA A 309 -0.10 -9.43 -14.63
CA ALA A 309 -0.03 -10.87 -14.38
C ALA A 309 -1.41 -11.43 -14.01
N HIS A 310 -1.75 -12.61 -14.50
CA HIS A 310 -3.06 -13.26 -14.26
C HIS A 310 -4.30 -12.45 -14.71
N VAL A 311 -4.16 -11.55 -15.68
CA VAL A 311 -5.28 -10.83 -16.29
C VAL A 311 -5.61 -11.49 -17.64
N TRP A 312 -6.49 -12.49 -17.61
CA TRP A 312 -6.75 -13.42 -18.72
C TRP A 312 -7.40 -12.80 -19.95
N GLN A 313 -8.11 -11.69 -19.80
CA GLN A 313 -8.87 -11.07 -20.90
C GLN A 313 -8.07 -9.98 -21.64
N VAL A 314 -6.82 -9.76 -21.26
CA VAL A 314 -5.91 -8.88 -22.00
C VAL A 314 -5.25 -9.69 -23.10
N THR A 315 -5.33 -9.18 -24.33
CA THR A 315 -4.81 -9.85 -25.52
C THR A 315 -3.46 -9.30 -25.99
N ASP A 316 -2.81 -10.02 -26.90
CA ASP A 316 -1.57 -9.54 -27.55
C ASP A 316 -1.76 -8.18 -28.23
N ALA A 317 -2.95 -7.92 -28.80
CA ALA A 317 -3.26 -6.63 -29.41
C ALA A 317 -3.24 -5.48 -28.42
N GLY A 318 -3.77 -5.71 -27.20
CA GLY A 318 -3.68 -4.75 -26.10
C GLY A 318 -2.23 -4.46 -25.70
N ILE A 319 -1.43 -5.52 -25.52
CA ILE A 319 -0.01 -5.38 -25.14
C ILE A 319 0.81 -4.65 -26.20
N VAL A 320 0.58 -4.94 -27.50
CA VAL A 320 1.24 -4.21 -28.58
C VAL A 320 0.87 -2.72 -28.57
N LYS A 321 -0.40 -2.37 -28.28
CA LYS A 321 -0.82 -0.97 -28.12
C LYS A 321 -0.09 -0.32 -26.94
N LEU A 322 -0.01 -1.00 -25.80
CA LEU A 322 0.67 -0.53 -24.61
C LEU A 322 2.14 -0.21 -24.89
N ALA A 323 2.87 -1.15 -25.49
CA ALA A 323 4.27 -0.98 -25.82
C ALA A 323 4.54 0.19 -26.78
N ARG A 324 3.60 0.46 -27.71
CA ARG A 324 3.71 1.59 -28.65
C ARG A 324 3.38 2.93 -28.01
N ALA A 325 2.46 2.95 -27.06
CA ALA A 325 1.99 4.19 -26.43
C ALA A 325 2.85 4.62 -25.24
N CYS A 326 3.33 3.66 -24.45
CA CYS A 326 4.05 3.91 -23.21
C CYS A 326 5.57 3.72 -23.40
N LEU A 327 6.20 4.64 -24.10
CA LEU A 327 7.64 4.59 -24.39
C LEU A 327 8.55 4.76 -23.17
N GLY A 328 7.98 5.15 -22.03
CA GLY A 328 8.69 5.25 -20.75
C GLY A 328 8.75 3.94 -19.95
N LEU A 329 8.10 2.86 -20.44
CA LEU A 329 8.05 1.58 -19.73
C LEU A 329 9.44 0.94 -19.63
N LYS A 330 9.80 0.62 -18.37
CA LYS A 330 11.02 -0.09 -18.01
C LYS A 330 10.73 -1.52 -17.56
N SER A 331 9.54 -1.75 -17.01
CA SER A 331 9.13 -3.05 -16.50
C SER A 331 7.68 -3.36 -16.88
N VAL A 332 7.45 -4.55 -17.40
CA VAL A 332 6.12 -5.08 -17.70
C VAL A 332 6.07 -6.52 -17.21
N ASP A 333 5.11 -6.82 -16.33
CA ASP A 333 4.87 -8.18 -15.89
C ASP A 333 3.55 -8.69 -16.49
N LEU A 334 3.66 -9.74 -17.29
CA LEU A 334 2.55 -10.40 -17.99
C LEU A 334 2.49 -11.89 -17.64
N ALA A 335 3.03 -12.30 -16.51
CA ALA A 335 3.03 -13.70 -16.12
C ALA A 335 1.59 -14.27 -16.11
N CYS A 336 1.43 -15.46 -16.69
CA CYS A 336 0.14 -16.14 -16.74
C CYS A 336 -1.02 -15.33 -17.35
N THR A 337 -0.75 -14.44 -18.31
CA THR A 337 -1.78 -13.91 -19.21
C THR A 337 -2.00 -14.92 -20.33
N ASP A 338 -3.19 -14.98 -20.90
CA ASP A 338 -3.52 -15.91 -22.03
C ASP A 338 -2.85 -15.49 -23.35
N THR A 339 -1.89 -14.59 -23.26
CA THR A 339 -1.13 -14.12 -24.40
C THR A 339 -0.27 -15.28 -24.89
N GLN A 340 -0.66 -15.85 -26.02
CA GLN A 340 0.21 -16.74 -26.80
C GLN A 340 1.32 -15.89 -27.43
N PHE A 341 2.26 -15.43 -26.64
CA PHE A 341 3.48 -14.87 -27.16
C PHE A 341 4.21 -15.99 -27.94
N SER A 342 3.84 -16.17 -29.18
CA SER A 342 4.73 -16.81 -30.14
C SER A 342 6.02 -15.99 -30.13
N GLY A 343 7.08 -16.56 -29.58
CA GLY A 343 8.37 -15.93 -29.25
C GLY A 343 9.06 -15.06 -30.32
N ARG A 344 8.32 -14.07 -30.82
CA ARG A 344 8.80 -13.05 -31.76
C ARG A 344 8.34 -11.69 -31.28
N ALA A 345 9.28 -11.02 -30.77
CA ALA A 345 9.30 -9.61 -30.44
C ALA A 345 9.16 -9.29 -28.96
N VAL A 346 10.27 -8.99 -28.35
CA VAL A 346 10.55 -7.62 -27.92
C VAL A 346 12.06 -7.47 -27.84
N TYR A 347 12.63 -6.72 -28.74
CA TYR A 347 13.91 -6.05 -28.60
C TYR A 347 13.72 -4.61 -29.01
#